data_c3ffd55e2e595307ae48fcf0cf5fad4f
#
_entry.id   c3ffd55e2e595307ae48fcf0cf5fad4f
#
_cell.length_a   1.000
_cell.length_b   1.000
_cell.length_c   1.000
_cell.angle_alpha   90.00
_cell.angle_beta   90.00
_cell.angle_gamma   90.00
#
_symmetry.space_group_name_H-M   'P 1'
#
loop_
_entity.id
_entity.type
_entity.pdbx_description
1 polymer ?
#
loop_
_entity_poly.entity_id
_entity_poly.type
_entity_poly.pdbx_seq_one_letter_code
_entity_poly.pdbx_strand_id
1 'polypeptide(L)'
;MSDNEELVVSAMAINVTIPELLRWNDSRRGQEFRLDTLNVRMLPDGHLAAKAYGRPVEGGRGAYVSFTVPDRPELAALVAAAADRAAERWAAHQGLG
;
A
#
# COMPACT_ATOMS: atom_id res chain seq x y z
N MET A 1 19.92 14.02 2.22
CA MET A 1 19.73 13.28 3.43
C MET A 1 18.52 12.39 3.34
N SER A 2 18.66 11.23 3.89
CA SER A 2 17.61 10.24 3.79
C SER A 2 16.34 10.68 4.48
N ASP A 3 16.44 11.44 5.56
CA ASP A 3 15.25 11.86 6.29
C ASP A 3 14.31 12.69 5.41
N ASN A 4 14.88 13.62 4.65
CA ASN A 4 14.07 14.44 3.75
C ASN A 4 13.42 13.61 2.66
N GLU A 5 14.17 12.66 2.13
CA GLU A 5 13.63 11.78 1.10
C GLU A 5 12.48 10.95 1.64
N GLU A 6 12.65 10.44 2.85
CA GLU A 6 11.59 9.64 3.46
C GLU A 6 10.34 10.46 3.69
N LEU A 7 10.49 11.70 4.14
CA LEU A 7 9.34 12.55 4.36
C LEU A 7 8.60 12.84 3.06
N VAL A 8 9.34 13.09 1.99
CA VAL A 8 8.71 13.36 0.70
C VAL A 8 7.94 12.14 0.22
N VAL A 9 8.57 10.95 0.30
CA VAL A 9 7.90 9.72 -0.12
C VAL A 9 6.67 9.47 0.74
N SER A 10 6.78 9.66 2.06
CA SER A 10 5.65 9.45 2.95
C SER A 10 4.51 10.40 2.64
N ALA A 11 4.83 11.66 2.30
CA ALA A 11 3.80 12.65 2.01
C ALA A 11 3.01 12.29 0.75
N MET A 12 3.57 11.48 -0.13
CA MET A 12 2.90 11.08 -1.36
C MET A 12 2.22 9.71 -1.26
N ALA A 13 2.30 9.10 -0.09
CA ALA A 13 1.68 7.80 0.10
C ALA A 13 0.19 7.93 0.38
N ILE A 14 -0.56 6.95 -0.08
CA ILE A 14 -1.98 6.80 0.19
C ILE A 14 -2.16 5.56 1.03
N ASN A 15 -2.84 5.70 2.16
CA ASN A 15 -3.19 4.55 3.00
C ASN A 15 -4.68 4.33 2.90
N VAL A 16 -5.07 3.11 2.57
CA VAL A 16 -6.47 2.75 2.39
C VAL A 16 -6.77 1.55 3.26
N THR A 17 -7.73 1.71 4.17
CA THR A 17 -8.19 0.58 4.97
C THR A 17 -8.99 -0.36 4.10
N ILE A 18 -8.64 -1.65 4.13
CA ILE A 18 -9.37 -2.65 3.37
C ILE A 18 -10.63 -2.98 4.15
N PRO A 19 -11.82 -2.87 3.53
CA PRO A 19 -13.05 -3.26 4.22
C PRO A 19 -12.94 -4.68 4.74
N GLU A 20 -13.50 -4.92 5.91
CA GLU A 20 -13.30 -6.18 6.61
C GLU A 20 -13.66 -7.38 5.76
N LEU A 21 -14.75 -7.28 4.99
CA LEU A 21 -15.20 -8.40 4.18
C LEU A 21 -14.28 -8.70 3.00
N LEU A 22 -13.37 -7.78 2.69
CA LEU A 22 -12.44 -7.96 1.56
C LEU A 22 -11.04 -8.31 2.00
N ARG A 23 -10.79 -8.38 3.30
CA ARG A 23 -9.46 -8.70 3.81
C ARG A 23 -9.11 -10.13 3.50
N TRP A 24 -7.82 -10.37 3.28
CA TRP A 24 -7.37 -11.70 2.95
C TRP A 24 -6.05 -11.98 3.65
N ASN A 25 -5.67 -13.26 3.67
CA ASN A 25 -4.40 -13.67 4.23
C ASN A 25 -3.41 -13.91 3.11
N ASP A 26 -2.17 -13.57 3.35
CA ASP A 26 -1.09 -13.79 2.40
C ASP A 26 0.12 -14.29 3.15
N SER A 27 0.86 -15.19 2.51
CA SER A 27 2.01 -15.82 3.16
C SER A 27 3.29 -15.15 2.66
N ARG A 28 4.17 -14.84 3.61
CA ARG A 28 5.48 -14.27 3.30
C ARG A 28 6.50 -14.84 4.26
N ARG A 29 7.55 -15.40 3.71
CA ARG A 29 8.66 -15.92 4.51
C ARG A 29 8.19 -16.98 5.50
N GLY A 30 7.28 -17.84 5.07
CA GLY A 30 6.78 -18.89 5.94
C GLY A 30 5.81 -18.44 7.00
N GLN A 31 5.35 -17.19 6.92
CA GLN A 31 4.44 -16.64 7.89
C GLN A 31 3.19 -16.13 7.18
N GLU A 32 2.04 -16.38 7.78
CA GLU A 32 0.77 -15.94 7.19
C GLU A 32 0.35 -14.63 7.85
N PHE A 33 0.02 -13.65 7.02
CA PHE A 33 -0.41 -12.33 7.47
C PHE A 33 -1.84 -12.08 7.05
N ARG A 34 -2.60 -11.46 7.92
CA ARG A 34 -3.92 -10.96 7.56
C ARG A 34 -3.76 -9.49 7.20
N LEU A 35 -4.05 -9.15 5.96
CA LEU A 35 -3.81 -7.83 5.42
C LEU A 35 -5.03 -6.96 5.61
N ASP A 36 -4.83 -5.75 6.13
CA ASP A 36 -5.95 -4.87 6.44
C ASP A 36 -5.79 -3.45 5.91
N THR A 37 -4.62 -3.07 5.44
CA THR A 37 -4.40 -1.71 4.96
C THR A 37 -3.47 -1.73 3.76
N LEU A 38 -3.85 -1.00 2.72
CA LEU A 38 -2.98 -0.83 1.55
C LEU A 38 -2.19 0.45 1.71
N ASN A 39 -0.92 0.40 1.35
CA ASN A 39 -0.06 1.57 1.28
C ASN A 39 0.45 1.66 -0.15
N VAL A 40 0.00 2.68 -0.87
CA VAL A 40 0.36 2.87 -2.26
C VAL A 40 1.06 4.21 -2.37
N ARG A 41 2.21 4.23 -3.02
CA ARG A 41 2.97 5.46 -3.15
C ARG A 41 3.66 5.51 -4.51
N MET A 42 3.97 6.72 -4.92
CA MET A 42 4.76 6.94 -6.13
C MET A 42 6.22 7.08 -5.71
N LEU A 43 7.08 6.33 -6.36
CA LEU A 43 8.52 6.44 -6.13
C LEU A 43 9.06 7.67 -6.86
N PRO A 44 10.25 8.14 -6.46
CA PRO A 44 10.82 9.34 -7.10
C PRO A 44 10.96 9.21 -8.61
N ASP A 45 11.14 8.00 -9.13
CA ASP A 45 11.29 7.79 -10.56
C ASP A 45 9.96 7.71 -11.30
N GLY A 46 8.84 7.91 -10.61
CA GLY A 46 7.53 7.89 -11.23
C GLY A 46 6.84 6.54 -11.25
N HIS A 47 7.44 5.52 -10.67
CA HIS A 47 6.81 4.21 -10.60
C HIS A 47 5.99 4.07 -9.35
N LEU A 48 4.87 3.35 -9.44
CA LEU A 48 4.06 3.04 -8.29
C LEU A 48 4.65 1.87 -7.51
N ALA A 49 4.58 1.96 -6.20
CA ALA A 49 4.95 0.87 -5.32
C ALA A 49 3.81 0.66 -4.34
N ALA A 50 3.53 -0.59 -4.03
CA ALA A 50 2.44 -0.91 -3.13
C ALA A 50 2.89 -1.97 -2.15
N LYS A 51 2.45 -1.80 -0.91
CA LYS A 51 2.61 -2.79 0.14
C LYS A 51 1.32 -2.86 0.92
N ALA A 52 1.15 -3.92 1.68
CA ALA A 52 0.00 -4.04 2.54
C ALA A 52 0.46 -4.22 3.97
N TYR A 53 -0.21 -3.55 4.88
CA TYR A 53 0.04 -3.74 6.29
C TYR A 53 -0.82 -4.89 6.78
N GLY A 54 -0.21 -5.80 7.51
CA GLY A 54 -0.93 -6.92 8.05
C GLY A 54 -0.32 -7.39 9.34
N ARG A 55 -1.04 -8.27 10.01
CA ARG A 55 -0.58 -8.85 11.26
C ARG A 55 -0.44 -10.36 11.10
N PRO A 56 0.61 -10.94 11.69
CA PRO A 56 0.74 -12.39 11.63
C PRO A 56 -0.50 -13.05 12.24
N VAL A 57 -1.01 -14.05 11.54
CA VAL A 57 -2.19 -14.77 12.03
C VAL A 57 -1.92 -15.41 13.37
N GLU A 58 -0.70 -15.88 13.58
CA GLU A 58 -0.32 -16.53 14.81
C GLU A 58 0.02 -15.56 15.93
N GLY A 59 -0.08 -14.27 15.66
CA GLY A 59 0.20 -13.27 16.67
C GLY A 59 1.55 -12.63 16.45
N GLY A 60 1.73 -11.47 17.04
CA GLY A 60 2.96 -10.74 16.92
C GLY A 60 2.76 -9.38 16.31
N ARG A 61 3.88 -8.74 15.98
CA ARG A 61 3.87 -7.38 15.48
C ARG A 61 3.46 -7.35 14.01
N GLY A 62 2.63 -6.36 13.65
CA GLY A 62 2.30 -6.14 12.26
C GLY A 62 3.46 -5.60 11.46
N ALA A 63 3.36 -5.73 10.14
CA ALA A 63 4.40 -5.26 9.24
C ALA A 63 3.82 -4.98 7.87
N TYR A 64 4.54 -4.18 7.09
CA TYR A 64 4.22 -3.98 5.68
C TYR A 64 4.88 -5.09 4.89
N VAL A 65 4.10 -5.74 4.06
CA VAL A 65 4.59 -6.85 3.26
C VAL A 65 4.14 -6.68 1.81
N SER A 66 4.87 -7.29 0.89
CA SER A 66 4.42 -7.37 -0.48
C SER A 66 3.22 -8.30 -0.54
N PHE A 67 2.39 -8.14 -1.56
CA PHE A 67 1.17 -8.91 -1.63
C PHE A 67 0.80 -9.21 -3.06
N THR A 68 -0.05 -10.21 -3.23
CA THR A 68 -0.67 -10.53 -4.50
C THR A 68 -2.16 -10.31 -4.35
N VAL A 69 -2.75 -9.55 -5.27
CA VAL A 69 -4.19 -9.27 -5.20
C VAL A 69 -4.94 -10.55 -5.55
N PRO A 70 -5.81 -11.03 -4.65
CA PRO A 70 -6.64 -12.18 -5.00
C PRO A 70 -7.55 -11.86 -6.18
N ASP A 71 -8.02 -12.90 -6.84
CA ASP A 71 -8.88 -12.75 -8.01
C ASP A 71 -10.29 -12.36 -7.56
N ARG A 72 -10.43 -11.13 -7.11
CA ARG A 72 -11.70 -10.57 -6.65
C ARG A 72 -11.83 -9.17 -7.22
N PRO A 73 -12.89 -8.91 -8.00
CA PRO A 73 -13.04 -7.60 -8.66
C PRO A 73 -13.06 -6.43 -7.67
N GLU A 74 -13.65 -6.62 -6.50
CA GLU A 74 -13.73 -5.53 -5.52
C GLU A 74 -12.34 -5.13 -5.03
N LEU A 75 -11.45 -6.10 -4.84
CA LEU A 75 -10.10 -5.81 -4.41
C LEU A 75 -9.30 -5.15 -5.52
N ALA A 76 -9.46 -5.63 -6.75
CA ALA A 76 -8.78 -5.02 -7.89
C ALA A 76 -9.21 -3.56 -8.03
N ALA A 77 -10.49 -3.28 -7.86
CA ALA A 77 -10.99 -1.91 -7.95
C ALA A 77 -10.43 -1.05 -6.82
N LEU A 78 -10.33 -1.60 -5.62
CA LEU A 78 -9.79 -0.86 -4.48
C LEU A 78 -8.33 -0.48 -4.72
N VAL A 79 -7.54 -1.43 -5.21
CA VAL A 79 -6.13 -1.18 -5.49
C VAL A 79 -5.99 -0.15 -6.61
N ALA A 80 -6.80 -0.27 -7.67
CA ALA A 80 -6.74 0.68 -8.77
C ALA A 80 -7.09 2.10 -8.31
N ALA A 81 -8.11 2.22 -7.47
CA ALA A 81 -8.50 3.54 -6.97
C ALA A 81 -7.40 4.14 -6.10
N ALA A 82 -6.74 3.32 -5.28
CA ALA A 82 -5.64 3.81 -4.46
C ALA A 82 -4.47 4.24 -5.33
N ALA A 83 -4.19 3.50 -6.40
CA ALA A 83 -3.11 3.85 -7.32
C ALA A 83 -3.40 5.19 -8.00
N ASP A 84 -4.64 5.40 -8.43
CA ASP A 84 -5.02 6.66 -9.07
C ASP A 84 -4.83 7.83 -8.10
N ARG A 85 -5.23 7.65 -6.86
CA ARG A 85 -5.07 8.71 -5.87
C ARG A 85 -3.61 9.02 -5.58
N ALA A 86 -2.77 7.98 -5.53
CA ALA A 86 -1.35 8.18 -5.31
C ALA A 86 -0.72 8.94 -6.48
N ALA A 87 -1.12 8.60 -7.70
CA ALA A 87 -0.62 9.28 -8.88
C ALA A 87 -1.06 10.75 -8.90
N GLU A 88 -2.30 11.02 -8.53
CA GLU A 88 -2.78 12.40 -8.46
C GLU A 88 -2.03 13.20 -7.42
N ARG A 89 -1.79 12.60 -6.27
CA ARG A 89 -1.05 13.30 -5.20
C ARG A 89 0.38 13.56 -5.64
N TRP A 90 0.99 12.61 -6.32
CA TRP A 90 2.34 12.76 -6.80
C TRP A 90 2.42 13.90 -7.81
N ALA A 91 1.47 13.95 -8.75
CA ALA A 91 1.45 15.00 -9.75
C ALA A 91 1.30 16.38 -9.10
N ALA A 92 0.42 16.48 -8.11
CA ALA A 92 0.25 17.75 -7.41
C ALA A 92 1.53 18.14 -6.68
N HIS A 93 2.21 17.16 -6.09
CA HIS A 93 3.43 17.42 -5.34
C HIS A 93 4.57 17.89 -6.26
N GLN A 94 4.52 17.50 -7.52
CA GLN A 94 5.54 17.92 -8.48
C GLN A 94 5.47 19.41 -8.81
N GLY A 95 4.55 20.12 -8.19
CA GLY A 95 4.49 21.54 -8.40
C GLY A 95 3.82 21.93 -9.70
N LEU A 96 3.03 21.05 -10.22
CA LEU A 96 2.29 21.33 -11.44
C LEU A 96 1.10 22.21 -11.19
N GLY A 97 0.79 22.36 -9.94
CA GLY A 97 -0.24 23.29 -9.58
C GLY A 97 0.34 24.66 -9.46
#